data_5f7be437f9bceb219776a77d5e3f3d91
#
_entry.id   5f7be437f9bceb219776a77d5e3f3d91
#
_cell.length_a   1.000
_cell.length_b   1.000
_cell.length_c   1.000
_cell.angle_alpha   90.00
_cell.angle_beta   90.00
_cell.angle_gamma   90.00
#
_symmetry.space_group_name_H-M   'P 1'
#
loop_
_entity.id
_entity.type
_entity.pdbx_description
1 polymer ?
#
loop_
_entity_poly.entity_id
_entity_poly.type
_entity_poly.pdbx_seq_one_letter_code
_entity_poly.pdbx_strand_id
1 'polypeptide(L)'
;MLFRSINHEPAITYMQTGNQLHGRPCLGSWASYGLGSLNKDLPAFVVLVAKPTNTEQVQAIGARLWSSGYLPGEYSGVSFRSSGDPILYINNPSGVPAEVRRKTLDGLQALNQRTLEQIGDPETRTRIAQYEMAFRMQTSVPELTNLATEPESTFGLYGEEAKKPGTFANTE
;
A
#
# COMPACT_ATOMS: atom_id res chain seq x y z
N MET A 1 -24.03 13.97 9.56
CA MET A 1 -23.71 13.39 8.23
C MET A 1 -23.66 11.86 8.25
N LEU A 2 -23.41 11.25 9.39
CA LEU A 2 -23.44 9.79 9.61
C LEU A 2 -24.85 9.14 9.41
N PHE A 3 -25.89 9.93 9.34
CA PHE A 3 -27.27 9.45 9.24
C PHE A 3 -27.75 9.09 7.81
N ARG A 4 -26.86 9.15 6.81
CA ARG A 4 -27.23 8.83 5.42
C ARG A 4 -26.93 7.39 5.00
N SER A 5 -26.29 6.59 5.86
CA SER A 5 -25.98 5.20 5.56
C SER A 5 -26.41 4.28 6.70
N ILE A 6 -27.22 3.28 6.37
CA ILE A 6 -27.71 2.28 7.32
C ILE A 6 -26.67 1.18 7.50
N ASN A 7 -25.80 0.95 6.50
CA ASN A 7 -24.80 -0.10 6.47
C ASN A 7 -23.39 0.46 6.64
N HIS A 8 -22.50 -0.30 7.29
CA HIS A 8 -21.12 0.07 7.52
C HIS A 8 -20.33 0.25 6.22
N GLU A 9 -20.53 -0.60 5.23
CA GLU A 9 -19.77 -0.57 3.98
C GLU A 9 -19.95 0.74 3.18
N PRO A 10 -21.17 1.20 2.87
CA PRO A 10 -21.37 2.50 2.21
C PRO A 10 -20.92 3.67 3.09
N ALA A 11 -21.03 3.56 4.43
CA ALA A 11 -20.59 4.61 5.34
C ALA A 11 -19.07 4.77 5.32
N ILE A 12 -18.32 3.68 5.38
CA ILE A 12 -16.85 3.67 5.31
C ILE A 12 -16.40 4.19 3.93
N THR A 13 -17.03 3.74 2.84
CA THR A 13 -16.76 4.21 1.50
C THR A 13 -16.96 5.73 1.39
N TYR A 14 -18.07 6.23 1.95
CA TYR A 14 -18.36 7.66 1.96
C TYR A 14 -17.30 8.47 2.74
N MET A 15 -16.87 7.96 3.90
CA MET A 15 -15.83 8.62 4.71
C MET A 15 -14.50 8.71 3.97
N GLN A 16 -14.13 7.68 3.22
CA GLN A 16 -12.85 7.62 2.50
C GLN A 16 -12.86 8.38 1.17
N THR A 17 -13.99 8.41 0.47
CA THR A 17 -14.06 8.89 -0.92
C THR A 17 -15.00 10.07 -1.14
N GLY A 18 -15.77 10.46 -0.12
CA GLY A 18 -16.84 11.47 -0.23
C GLY A 18 -18.09 10.98 -0.96
N ASN A 19 -18.17 9.70 -1.33
CA ASN A 19 -19.31 9.11 -2.02
C ASN A 19 -19.58 7.67 -1.57
N GLN A 20 -20.84 7.23 -1.58
CA GLN A 20 -21.20 5.86 -1.24
C GLN A 20 -20.92 4.86 -2.38
N LEU A 21 -20.85 5.35 -3.62
CA LEU A 21 -20.52 4.53 -4.79
C LEU A 21 -19.01 4.39 -4.95
N HIS A 22 -18.59 3.21 -5.37
CA HIS A 22 -17.18 2.90 -5.64
C HIS A 22 -16.66 3.63 -6.89
N GLY A 23 -15.33 3.61 -7.08
CA GLY A 23 -14.66 4.15 -8.27
C GLY A 23 -14.20 5.60 -8.14
N ARG A 24 -14.33 6.21 -6.96
CA ARG A 24 -13.76 7.53 -6.68
C ARG A 24 -12.45 7.40 -5.92
N PRO A 25 -11.49 8.34 -6.13
CA PRO A 25 -10.27 8.37 -5.38
C PRO A 25 -10.53 8.57 -3.89
N CYS A 26 -9.80 7.87 -3.05
CA CYS A 26 -9.87 8.07 -1.60
C CYS A 26 -9.07 9.31 -1.18
N LEU A 27 -9.24 9.74 0.07
CA LEU A 27 -8.53 10.89 0.62
C LEU A 27 -7.01 10.78 0.48
N GLY A 28 -6.43 9.60 0.76
CA GLY A 28 -4.99 9.36 0.62
C GLY A 28 -4.50 9.46 -0.83
N SER A 29 -5.29 9.00 -1.81
CA SER A 29 -4.98 9.16 -3.24
C SER A 29 -4.99 10.63 -3.66
N TRP A 30 -5.95 11.42 -3.19
CA TRP A 30 -5.97 12.86 -3.44
C TRP A 30 -4.79 13.59 -2.79
N ALA A 31 -4.43 13.23 -1.56
CA ALA A 31 -3.26 13.80 -0.89
C ALA A 31 -1.97 13.45 -1.64
N SER A 32 -1.81 12.20 -2.05
CA SER A 32 -0.68 11.73 -2.85
C SER A 32 -0.59 12.46 -4.21
N TYR A 33 -1.71 12.63 -4.90
CA TYR A 33 -1.79 13.35 -6.17
C TYR A 33 -1.43 14.84 -6.03
N GLY A 34 -1.95 15.50 -4.99
CA GLY A 34 -1.77 16.95 -4.82
C GLY A 34 -0.44 17.37 -4.19
N LEU A 35 0.07 16.57 -3.26
CA LEU A 35 1.28 16.89 -2.49
C LEU A 35 2.51 16.13 -2.98
N GLY A 36 2.32 14.99 -3.64
CA GLY A 36 3.40 14.09 -4.04
C GLY A 36 4.08 13.42 -2.85
N SER A 37 5.30 12.93 -3.06
CA SER A 37 6.15 12.35 -2.02
C SER A 37 7.60 12.80 -2.19
N LEU A 38 8.26 13.12 -1.08
CA LEU A 38 9.70 13.37 -1.04
C LEU A 38 10.51 12.06 -1.09
N ASN A 39 9.89 10.95 -0.68
CA ASN A 39 10.51 9.63 -0.72
C ASN A 39 10.29 8.98 -2.09
N LYS A 40 11.37 8.42 -2.65
CA LYS A 40 11.35 7.71 -3.94
C LYS A 40 11.35 6.20 -3.82
N ASP A 41 11.66 5.67 -2.64
CA ASP A 41 11.88 4.24 -2.39
C ASP A 41 10.70 3.59 -1.65
N LEU A 42 9.77 4.40 -1.16
CA LEU A 42 8.55 3.97 -0.48
C LEU A 42 7.32 4.57 -1.18
N PRO A 43 6.16 3.90 -1.11
CA PRO A 43 4.93 4.45 -1.66
C PRO A 43 4.54 5.73 -0.91
N ALA A 44 3.99 6.69 -1.65
CA ALA A 44 3.52 7.97 -1.09
C ALA A 44 2.31 7.79 -0.15
N PHE A 45 1.55 6.71 -0.34
CA PHE A 45 0.37 6.39 0.43
C PHE A 45 0.44 4.95 0.95
N VAL A 46 0.69 4.81 2.24
CA VAL A 46 0.73 3.53 2.96
C VAL A 46 -0.58 3.34 3.72
N VAL A 47 -1.08 2.13 3.72
CA VAL A 47 -2.29 1.73 4.42
C VAL A 47 -1.96 0.65 5.44
N LEU A 48 -2.23 0.93 6.71
CA LEU A 48 -2.10 -0.01 7.81
C LEU A 48 -3.49 -0.51 8.20
N VAL A 49 -3.69 -1.83 8.14
CA VAL A 49 -4.97 -2.45 8.50
C VAL A 49 -4.79 -3.26 9.78
N ALA A 50 -5.17 -2.65 10.89
CA ALA A 50 -5.18 -3.32 12.18
C ALA A 50 -6.35 -4.31 12.27
N LYS A 51 -6.11 -5.48 12.87
CA LYS A 51 -7.16 -6.44 13.21
C LYS A 51 -7.65 -6.17 14.63
N PRO A 52 -8.96 -6.03 14.84
CA PRO A 52 -9.49 -5.90 16.20
C PRO A 52 -9.22 -7.18 16.98
N THR A 53 -8.73 -7.04 18.22
CA THR A 53 -8.33 -8.16 19.08
C THR A 53 -9.52 -8.91 19.70
N ASN A 54 -10.71 -8.30 19.75
CA ASN A 54 -11.84 -8.78 20.54
C ASN A 54 -13.17 -8.89 19.80
N THR A 55 -13.20 -8.83 18.47
CA THR A 55 -14.45 -8.93 17.72
C THR A 55 -14.36 -9.96 16.61
N GLU A 56 -15.32 -10.88 16.57
CA GLU A 56 -15.52 -11.79 15.42
C GLU A 56 -16.09 -11.07 14.19
N GLN A 57 -16.51 -9.81 14.34
CA GLN A 57 -17.09 -9.04 13.25
C GLN A 57 -15.99 -8.49 12.34
N VAL A 58 -15.81 -9.14 11.21
CA VAL A 58 -14.96 -8.64 10.13
C VAL A 58 -15.65 -7.46 9.46
N GLN A 59 -15.09 -6.27 9.60
CA GLN A 59 -15.56 -5.12 8.83
C GLN A 59 -15.21 -5.30 7.35
N ALA A 60 -16.04 -4.75 6.46
CA ALA A 60 -15.84 -4.83 5.01
C ALA A 60 -14.71 -3.89 4.54
N ILE A 61 -13.50 -4.09 5.09
CA ILE A 61 -12.30 -3.34 4.75
C ILE A 61 -11.63 -4.04 3.56
N GLY A 62 -11.43 -3.32 2.48
CA GLY A 62 -10.84 -3.88 1.26
C GLY A 62 -10.18 -2.82 0.39
N ALA A 63 -9.44 -3.25 -0.63
CA ALA A 63 -8.62 -2.41 -1.50
C ALA A 63 -9.38 -1.23 -2.15
N ARG A 64 -10.69 -1.34 -2.31
CA ARG A 64 -11.53 -0.24 -2.81
C ARG A 64 -11.47 1.03 -1.96
N LEU A 65 -11.15 0.91 -0.66
CA LEU A 65 -11.12 2.04 0.27
C LEU A 65 -9.85 2.89 0.15
N TRP A 66 -8.81 2.35 -0.48
CA TRP A 66 -7.55 3.05 -0.76
C TRP A 66 -7.17 3.05 -2.23
N SER A 67 -8.16 2.82 -3.07
CA SER A 67 -8.01 2.87 -4.52
C SER A 67 -7.84 4.30 -5.02
N SER A 68 -7.07 4.46 -6.09
CA SER A 68 -6.94 5.73 -6.82
C SER A 68 -8.21 6.13 -7.60
N GLY A 69 -9.19 5.23 -7.71
CA GLY A 69 -10.41 5.50 -8.49
C GLY A 69 -10.10 5.81 -9.94
N TYR A 70 -10.48 7.00 -10.41
CA TYR A 70 -10.19 7.49 -11.76
C TYR A 70 -8.84 8.21 -11.88
N LEU A 71 -8.09 8.41 -10.80
CA LEU A 71 -6.70 8.86 -10.87
C LEU A 71 -5.79 7.72 -11.32
N PRO A 72 -4.60 8.02 -11.88
CA PRO A 72 -3.62 6.98 -12.21
C PRO A 72 -3.33 6.04 -11.04
N GLY A 73 -3.10 4.76 -11.34
CA GLY A 73 -2.93 3.71 -10.33
C GLY A 73 -1.73 3.91 -9.40
N GLU A 74 -0.76 4.75 -9.77
CA GLU A 74 0.38 5.11 -8.93
C GLU A 74 0.00 5.84 -7.64
N TYR A 75 -1.20 6.44 -7.58
CA TYR A 75 -1.75 7.11 -6.40
C TYR A 75 -2.59 6.20 -5.51
N SER A 76 -2.70 4.92 -5.83
CA SER A 76 -3.35 3.93 -4.97
C SER A 76 -2.53 3.66 -3.71
N GLY A 77 -3.21 3.43 -2.59
CA GLY A 77 -2.55 3.03 -1.36
C GLY A 77 -1.96 1.63 -1.43
N VAL A 78 -0.80 1.45 -0.82
CA VAL A 78 -0.14 0.16 -0.67
C VAL A 78 -0.38 -0.35 0.74
N SER A 79 -1.05 -1.49 0.86
CA SER A 79 -1.36 -2.08 2.16
C SER A 79 -0.17 -2.82 2.73
N PHE A 80 0.27 -2.40 3.92
CA PHE A 80 1.25 -3.09 4.73
C PHE A 80 0.54 -4.01 5.74
N ARG A 81 1.19 -5.10 6.08
CA ARG A 81 0.68 -6.11 6.99
C ARG A 81 1.48 -6.08 8.28
N SER A 82 0.79 -6.22 9.40
CA SER A 82 1.40 -6.32 10.73
C SER A 82 1.93 -7.73 11.06
N SER A 83 1.73 -8.71 10.18
CA SER A 83 2.20 -10.08 10.40
C SER A 83 2.62 -10.75 9.09
N GLY A 84 3.70 -11.52 9.11
CA GLY A 84 4.32 -12.11 7.93
C GLY A 84 5.11 -11.08 7.11
N ASP A 85 5.20 -11.29 5.79
CA ASP A 85 5.83 -10.30 4.92
C ASP A 85 5.05 -8.98 4.96
N PRO A 86 5.69 -7.84 5.20
CA PRO A 86 5.02 -6.53 5.29
C PRO A 86 4.18 -6.21 4.05
N ILE A 87 4.66 -6.59 2.89
CA ILE A 87 3.95 -6.50 1.61
C ILE A 87 3.95 -7.88 0.96
N LEU A 88 2.80 -8.30 0.46
CA LEU A 88 2.69 -9.59 -0.25
C LEU A 88 3.59 -9.61 -1.48
N TYR A 89 4.31 -10.72 -1.63
CA TYR A 89 5.19 -10.97 -2.78
C TYR A 89 6.32 -9.96 -2.97
N ILE A 90 6.73 -9.27 -1.90
CA ILE A 90 7.86 -8.34 -1.95
C ILE A 90 9.18 -9.08 -2.21
N ASN A 91 9.34 -10.27 -1.67
CA ASN A 91 10.54 -11.09 -1.85
C ASN A 91 10.58 -11.75 -3.22
N ASN A 92 11.79 -11.99 -3.70
CA ASN A 92 11.96 -12.76 -4.93
C ASN A 92 11.49 -14.21 -4.72
N PRO A 93 10.94 -14.86 -5.76
CA PRO A 93 10.70 -16.30 -5.72
C PRO A 93 11.97 -17.08 -5.41
N SER A 94 11.83 -18.22 -4.75
CA SER A 94 12.96 -19.10 -4.44
C SER A 94 13.75 -19.44 -5.72
N GLY A 95 15.07 -19.28 -5.67
CA GLY A 95 15.95 -19.55 -6.81
C GLY A 95 16.10 -18.39 -7.80
N VAL A 96 15.48 -17.22 -7.55
CA VAL A 96 15.63 -16.03 -8.40
C VAL A 96 16.52 -14.98 -7.69
N PRO A 97 17.82 -14.87 -8.04
CA PRO A 97 18.70 -13.83 -7.51
C PRO A 97 18.23 -12.42 -7.89
N ALA A 98 18.60 -11.42 -7.08
CA ALA A 98 18.26 -10.02 -7.31
C ALA A 98 18.71 -9.51 -8.69
N GLU A 99 19.87 -9.94 -9.17
CA GLU A 99 20.36 -9.57 -10.52
C GLU A 99 19.47 -10.09 -11.65
N VAL A 100 18.99 -11.34 -11.52
CA VAL A 100 18.06 -11.91 -12.51
C VAL A 100 16.74 -11.16 -12.49
N ARG A 101 16.25 -10.83 -11.28
CA ARG A 101 15.05 -10.02 -11.12
C ARG A 101 15.22 -8.64 -11.77
N ARG A 102 16.35 -7.94 -11.53
CA ARG A 102 16.63 -6.64 -12.15
C ARG A 102 16.61 -6.73 -13.68
N LYS A 103 17.35 -7.67 -14.27
CA LYS A 103 17.39 -7.87 -15.73
C LYS A 103 15.99 -8.18 -16.31
N THR A 104 15.19 -8.95 -15.58
CA THR A 104 13.80 -9.22 -15.98
C THR A 104 12.96 -7.95 -16.02
N LEU A 105 13.08 -7.09 -14.99
CA LEU A 105 12.38 -5.81 -14.94
C LEU A 105 12.86 -4.86 -16.03
N ASP A 106 14.16 -4.79 -16.30
CA ASP A 106 14.72 -3.99 -17.40
C ASP A 106 14.16 -4.42 -18.77
N GLY A 107 14.04 -5.74 -18.98
CA GLY A 107 13.42 -6.29 -20.19
C GLY A 107 11.93 -5.94 -20.30
N LEU A 108 11.18 -6.07 -19.20
CA LEU A 108 9.77 -5.69 -19.15
C LEU A 108 9.59 -4.18 -19.37
N GLN A 109 10.44 -3.37 -18.78
CA GLN A 109 10.42 -1.92 -18.98
C GLN A 109 10.64 -1.56 -20.45
N ALA A 110 11.62 -2.19 -21.11
CA ALA A 110 11.88 -1.95 -22.53
C ALA A 110 10.70 -2.34 -23.42
N LEU A 111 10.02 -3.46 -23.12
CA LEU A 111 8.81 -3.87 -23.82
C LEU A 111 7.65 -2.91 -23.59
N ASN A 112 7.39 -2.55 -22.36
CA ASN A 112 6.33 -1.61 -21.99
C ASN A 112 6.57 -0.23 -22.60
N GLN A 113 7.83 0.23 -22.64
CA GLN A 113 8.18 1.50 -23.27
C GLN A 113 7.86 1.51 -24.77
N ARG A 114 8.17 0.43 -25.50
CA ARG A 114 7.77 0.29 -26.91
C ARG A 114 6.27 0.33 -27.10
N THR A 115 5.52 -0.36 -26.22
CA THR A 115 4.05 -0.35 -26.23
C THR A 115 3.52 1.06 -25.97
N LEU A 116 4.11 1.78 -25.01
CA LEU A 116 3.75 3.16 -24.71
C LEU A 116 3.98 4.10 -25.91
N GLU A 117 5.11 3.95 -26.60
CA GLU A 117 5.44 4.75 -27.80
C GLU A 117 4.50 4.45 -28.99
N GLN A 118 4.06 3.21 -29.12
CA GLN A 118 3.18 2.80 -30.23
C GLN A 118 1.71 3.13 -29.98
N ILE A 119 1.24 2.92 -28.75
CA ILE A 119 -0.20 3.00 -28.41
C ILE A 119 -0.52 4.26 -27.61
N GLY A 120 0.47 4.80 -26.85
CA GLY A 120 0.28 6.00 -26.02
C GLY A 120 -0.58 5.78 -24.78
N ASP A 121 -0.79 4.52 -24.34
CA ASP A 121 -1.66 4.20 -23.22
C ASP A 121 -1.04 4.65 -21.88
N PRO A 122 -1.70 5.59 -21.14
CA PRO A 122 -1.22 6.07 -19.84
C PRO A 122 -1.10 4.96 -18.79
N GLU A 123 -1.91 3.91 -18.87
CA GLU A 123 -1.89 2.78 -17.93
C GLU A 123 -0.58 1.98 -18.04
N THR A 124 -0.01 1.89 -19.23
CA THR A 124 1.31 1.29 -19.45
C THR A 124 2.41 2.06 -18.69
N ARG A 125 2.34 3.39 -18.66
CA ARG A 125 3.27 4.23 -17.87
C ARG A 125 3.15 3.95 -16.38
N THR A 126 1.92 3.91 -15.87
CA THR A 126 1.62 3.56 -14.47
C THR A 126 2.21 2.20 -14.10
N ARG A 127 2.06 1.20 -14.97
CA ARG A 127 2.60 -0.15 -14.75
C ARG A 127 4.12 -0.17 -14.66
N ILE A 128 4.82 0.57 -15.51
CA ILE A 128 6.28 0.73 -15.45
C ILE A 128 6.67 1.30 -14.08
N ALA A 129 6.03 2.38 -13.64
CA ALA A 129 6.31 3.02 -12.36
C ALA A 129 6.05 2.09 -11.18
N GLN A 130 4.97 1.30 -11.23
CA GLN A 130 4.65 0.32 -10.19
C GLN A 130 5.70 -0.79 -10.06
N TYR A 131 6.22 -1.32 -11.17
CA TYR A 131 7.29 -2.34 -11.14
C TYR A 131 8.58 -1.79 -10.54
N GLU A 132 8.97 -0.58 -10.90
CA GLU A 132 10.14 0.08 -10.34
C GLU A 132 9.98 0.37 -8.84
N MET A 133 8.81 0.83 -8.42
CA MET A 133 8.51 1.04 -7.01
C MET A 133 8.56 -0.28 -6.24
N ALA A 134 7.93 -1.34 -6.75
CA ALA A 134 7.95 -2.65 -6.12
C ALA A 134 9.37 -3.21 -5.94
N PHE A 135 10.26 -2.99 -6.91
CA PHE A 135 11.66 -3.41 -6.81
C PHE A 135 12.42 -2.62 -5.73
N ARG A 136 12.25 -1.31 -5.67
CA ARG A 136 12.89 -0.47 -4.63
C ARG A 136 12.40 -0.83 -3.24
N MET A 137 11.12 -1.11 -3.09
CA MET A 137 10.52 -1.53 -1.82
C MET A 137 11.12 -2.85 -1.27
N GLN A 138 11.68 -3.73 -2.12
CA GLN A 138 12.33 -4.96 -1.65
C GLN A 138 13.46 -4.71 -0.66
N THR A 139 14.14 -3.58 -0.78
CA THR A 139 15.22 -3.20 0.15
C THR A 139 14.69 -2.30 1.29
N SER A 140 13.88 -1.30 0.95
CA SER A 140 13.50 -0.25 1.90
C SER A 140 12.43 -0.70 2.91
N VAL A 141 11.50 -1.57 2.51
CA VAL A 141 10.42 -2.02 3.40
C VAL A 141 10.91 -2.93 4.53
N PRO A 142 11.78 -3.94 4.32
CA PRO A 142 12.32 -4.74 5.40
C PRO A 142 13.10 -3.91 6.43
N GLU A 143 13.83 -2.87 6.00
CA GLU A 143 14.53 -1.95 6.89
C GLU A 143 13.54 -1.12 7.73
N LEU A 144 12.52 -0.53 7.08
CA LEU A 144 11.49 0.26 7.74
C LEU A 144 10.69 -0.54 8.78
N THR A 145 10.40 -1.80 8.50
CA THR A 145 9.56 -2.64 9.36
C THR A 145 10.35 -3.43 10.42
N ASN A 146 11.67 -3.22 10.50
CA ASN A 146 12.52 -3.90 11.47
C ASN A 146 12.42 -3.24 12.85
N LEU A 147 11.49 -3.71 13.68
CA LEU A 147 11.31 -3.24 15.05
C LEU A 147 12.44 -3.66 16.02
N ALA A 148 13.36 -4.55 15.61
CA ALA A 148 14.43 -5.00 16.49
C ALA A 148 15.46 -3.90 16.83
N THR A 149 15.49 -2.83 16.04
CA THR A 149 16.38 -1.67 16.25
C THR A 149 15.75 -0.55 17.05
N GLU A 150 14.44 -0.64 17.33
CA GLU A 150 13.73 0.38 18.07
C GLU A 150 14.10 0.37 19.57
N PRO A 151 14.27 1.56 20.18
CA PRO A 151 14.59 1.66 21.59
C PRO A 151 13.39 1.24 22.46
N GLU A 152 13.67 0.71 23.64
CA GLU A 152 12.65 0.25 24.60
C GLU A 152 11.66 1.36 25.00
N SER A 153 12.11 2.63 24.98
CA SER A 153 11.27 3.79 25.23
C SER A 153 10.12 3.93 24.23
N THR A 154 10.34 3.56 22.97
CA THR A 154 9.30 3.55 21.92
C THR A 154 8.21 2.54 22.27
N PHE A 155 8.59 1.32 22.64
CA PHE A 155 7.63 0.29 23.07
C PHE A 155 6.87 0.69 24.34
N GLY A 156 7.51 1.45 25.23
CA GLY A 156 6.85 2.00 26.43
C GLY A 156 5.71 2.97 26.09
N LEU A 157 5.80 3.71 24.98
CA LEU A 157 4.75 4.62 24.51
C LEU A 157 3.55 3.89 23.91
N TYR A 158 3.81 2.84 23.12
CA TYR A 158 2.78 2.05 22.41
C TYR A 158 2.24 0.88 23.25
N GLY A 159 2.88 0.56 24.37
CA GLY A 159 2.52 -0.55 25.26
C GLY A 159 3.18 -1.88 24.86
N GLU A 160 3.12 -2.85 25.78
CA GLU A 160 3.78 -4.16 25.61
C GLU A 160 3.27 -4.96 24.41
N GLU A 161 2.05 -4.72 23.98
CA GLU A 161 1.47 -5.40 22.81
C GLU A 161 2.08 -4.95 21.48
N ALA A 162 2.80 -3.81 21.45
CA ALA A 162 3.50 -3.35 20.25
C ALA A 162 4.58 -4.34 19.76
N LYS A 163 5.11 -5.18 20.66
CA LYS A 163 6.06 -6.25 20.32
C LYS A 163 5.40 -7.50 19.74
N LYS A 164 4.07 -7.61 19.80
CA LYS A 164 3.34 -8.81 19.36
C LYS A 164 2.79 -8.61 17.95
N PRO A 165 3.30 -9.35 16.94
CA PRO A 165 2.82 -9.21 15.57
C PRO A 165 1.31 -9.42 15.45
N GLY A 166 0.66 -8.58 14.66
CA GLY A 166 -0.78 -8.66 14.38
C GLY A 166 -1.69 -7.98 15.39
N THR A 167 -1.14 -7.37 16.44
CA THR A 167 -1.92 -6.52 17.35
C THR A 167 -2.11 -5.12 16.78
N PHE A 168 -3.06 -4.36 17.31
CA PHE A 168 -3.28 -2.97 16.94
C PHE A 168 -2.02 -2.13 17.22
N ALA A 169 -1.46 -2.24 18.41
CA ALA A 169 -0.25 -1.50 18.81
C ALA A 169 1.00 -1.85 17.97
N ASN A 170 1.08 -3.05 17.39
CA ASN A 170 2.18 -3.44 16.48
C ASN A 170 1.99 -2.88 15.07
N THR A 171 0.77 -2.42 14.73
CA THR A 171 0.45 -1.88 13.41
C THR A 171 0.71 -0.37 13.35
N GLU A 172 0.70 0.31 14.47
CA GLU A 172 1.00 1.73 14.62
C GLU A 172 2.50 2.01 14.57
#